data_8e5238d56e3ac315cb996fa8417d67e3
#
_entry.id   8e5238d56e3ac315cb996fa8417d67e3
#
_cell.length_a   1.000
_cell.length_b   1.000
_cell.length_c   1.000
_cell.angle_alpha   90.00
_cell.angle_beta   90.00
_cell.angle_gamma   90.00
#
_symmetry.space_group_name_H-M   'P 1'
#
loop_
_entity.id
_entity.type
_entity.pdbx_description
1 polymer ?
#
loop_
_entity_poly.entity_id
_entity_poly.type
_entity_poly.pdbx_seq_one_letter_code
_entity_poly.pdbx_strand_id
1 'polypeptide(L)'
;MLIPYRSVRTPCRKETEIKKSIFIAQLFPVETEEEAQSILETVRKNHKDAAHNCWAWRIGTVRIREKSSDGGEPQGTAGHPMLHVLQMKSLTNTLSVVTRYFGGIKLGTGGLARAYGGILAEAVEEAGVLCFTPHVRLELTIPYTAAGTFEHYIKGTDIRVLDRIFAEEVQITCLCLPENKARHEICLLYT
;
A
#
# COMPACT_ATOMS: atom_id res chain seq x y z
N MET A 1 -17.91 -1.22 0.15
CA MET A 1 -17.39 -2.12 1.20
C MET A 1 -15.88 -1.99 1.20
N LEU A 2 -15.25 -1.74 2.34
CA LEU A 2 -13.79 -1.71 2.48
C LEU A 2 -13.30 -3.15 2.59
N ILE A 3 -12.36 -3.55 1.75
CA ILE A 3 -11.81 -4.91 1.75
C ILE A 3 -10.32 -4.88 2.15
N PRO A 4 -9.80 -5.95 2.77
CA PRO A 4 -8.37 -6.07 3.05
C PRO A 4 -7.55 -5.95 1.77
N TYR A 5 -6.40 -5.28 1.85
CA TYR A 5 -5.49 -5.11 0.74
C TYR A 5 -4.03 -5.23 1.19
N ARG A 6 -3.15 -5.49 0.24
CA ARG A 6 -1.71 -5.60 0.49
C ARG A 6 -1.01 -4.37 -0.09
N SER A 7 -0.10 -3.79 0.69
CA SER A 7 0.74 -2.67 0.25
C SER A 7 2.09 -2.70 0.95
N VAL A 8 3.01 -1.84 0.55
CA VAL A 8 4.27 -1.61 1.28
C VAL A 8 3.99 -0.73 2.51
N ARG A 9 4.72 -0.98 3.60
CA ARG A 9 4.52 -0.24 4.86
C ARG A 9 5.06 1.18 4.79
N THR A 10 6.26 1.31 4.26
CA THR A 10 7.02 2.55 4.22
C THR A 10 7.73 2.64 2.86
N PRO A 11 8.14 3.84 2.44
CA PRO A 11 9.00 3.97 1.29
C PRO A 11 10.25 3.11 1.39
N CYS A 12 10.63 2.47 0.29
CA CYS A 12 11.82 1.64 0.19
C CYS A 12 12.65 2.07 -1.04
N ARG A 13 13.97 1.96 -0.93
CA ARG A 13 14.90 2.24 -2.03
C ARG A 13 15.92 1.12 -2.13
N LYS A 14 16.06 0.54 -3.31
CA LYS A 14 17.07 -0.46 -3.63
C LYS A 14 17.85 -0.06 -4.88
N GLU A 15 19.16 -0.28 -4.87
CA GLU A 15 20.04 0.02 -5.99
C GLU A 15 20.80 -1.23 -6.42
N THR A 16 20.94 -1.43 -7.73
CA THR A 16 21.65 -2.57 -8.30
C THR A 16 22.34 -2.14 -9.60
N GLU A 17 23.56 -2.63 -9.82
CA GLU A 17 24.27 -2.46 -11.08
C GLU A 17 24.11 -3.70 -11.97
N ILE A 18 23.67 -3.49 -13.21
CA ILE A 18 23.52 -4.54 -14.23
C ILE A 18 24.20 -4.06 -15.52
N LYS A 19 25.26 -4.75 -15.94
CA LYS A 19 26.06 -4.38 -17.14
C LYS A 19 26.42 -2.88 -17.14
N LYS A 20 27.00 -2.41 -16.07
CA LYS A 20 27.38 -1.02 -15.82
C LYS A 20 26.24 0.00 -15.79
N SER A 21 25.00 -0.40 -16.06
CA SER A 21 23.85 0.46 -15.83
C SER A 21 23.43 0.38 -14.35
N ILE A 22 23.19 1.53 -13.74
CA ILE A 22 22.68 1.60 -12.36
C ILE A 22 21.16 1.69 -12.42
N PHE A 23 20.49 0.79 -11.71
CA PHE A 23 19.05 0.78 -11.53
C PHE A 23 18.71 1.09 -10.07
N ILE A 24 17.80 2.02 -9.86
CA ILE A 24 17.33 2.42 -8.52
C ILE A 24 15.82 2.20 -8.48
N ALA A 25 15.38 1.16 -7.78
CA ALA A 25 13.98 0.91 -7.52
C ALA A 25 13.55 1.65 -6.25
N GLN A 26 12.43 2.35 -6.34
CA GLN A 26 11.80 3.06 -5.24
C GLN A 26 10.33 2.65 -5.17
N LEU A 27 9.86 2.33 -3.97
CA LEU A 27 8.48 1.97 -3.68
C LEU A 27 7.89 2.98 -2.71
N PHE A 28 6.64 3.36 -2.94
CA PHE A 28 5.92 4.31 -2.10
C PHE A 28 4.49 3.81 -1.86
N PRO A 29 4.01 3.80 -0.61
CA PRO A 29 2.59 3.68 -0.35
C PRO A 29 1.89 4.96 -0.84
N VAL A 30 0.79 4.82 -1.58
CA VAL A 30 0.01 5.94 -2.13
C VAL A 30 -1.47 5.56 -2.14
N GLU A 31 -2.35 6.51 -1.87
CA GLU A 31 -3.79 6.28 -1.85
C GLU A 31 -4.51 6.88 -3.08
N THR A 32 -3.90 7.89 -3.72
CA THR A 32 -4.48 8.59 -4.87
C THR A 32 -3.51 8.72 -6.04
N GLU A 33 -4.05 8.99 -7.23
CA GLU A 33 -3.24 9.24 -8.43
C GLU A 33 -2.47 10.56 -8.33
N GLU A 34 -3.06 11.56 -7.66
CA GLU A 34 -2.46 12.86 -7.45
C GLU A 34 -1.23 12.76 -6.54
N GLU A 35 -1.32 11.96 -5.49
CA GLU A 35 -0.19 11.64 -4.61
C GLU A 35 0.91 10.91 -5.38
N ALA A 36 0.55 9.87 -6.14
CA ALA A 36 1.51 9.14 -6.98
C ALA A 36 2.21 10.07 -7.98
N GLN A 37 1.47 10.97 -8.62
CA GLN A 37 2.02 11.95 -9.56
C GLN A 37 3.00 12.92 -8.89
N SER A 38 2.65 13.45 -7.72
CA SER A 38 3.50 14.37 -6.94
C SER A 38 4.83 13.72 -6.55
N ILE A 39 4.78 12.46 -6.08
CA ILE A 39 5.98 11.68 -5.74
C ILE A 39 6.82 11.44 -6.99
N LEU A 40 6.19 11.03 -8.10
CA LEU A 40 6.89 10.80 -9.37
C LEU A 40 7.62 12.04 -9.87
N GLU A 41 7.01 13.22 -9.77
CA GLU A 41 7.64 14.49 -10.13
C GLU A 41 8.84 14.79 -9.23
N THR A 42 8.73 14.51 -7.93
CA THR A 42 9.84 14.66 -6.98
C THR A 42 11.01 13.73 -7.33
N VAL A 43 10.72 12.45 -7.63
CA VAL A 43 11.76 11.50 -8.07
C VAL A 43 12.43 11.97 -9.36
N ARG A 44 11.66 12.43 -10.36
CA ARG A 44 12.21 12.97 -11.61
C ARG A 44 13.09 14.18 -11.41
N LYS A 45 12.73 15.09 -10.49
CA LYS A 45 13.57 16.24 -10.13
C LYS A 45 14.89 15.83 -9.49
N ASN A 46 14.84 14.82 -8.62
CA ASN A 46 16.04 14.31 -7.93
C ASN A 46 16.96 13.51 -8.87
N HIS A 47 16.42 12.92 -9.94
CA HIS A 47 17.12 12.09 -10.91
C HIS A 47 17.00 12.64 -12.35
N LYS A 48 17.12 13.97 -12.50
CA LYS A 48 17.00 14.65 -13.81
C LYS A 48 18.06 14.22 -14.82
N ASP A 49 19.21 13.78 -14.34
CA ASP A 49 20.36 13.34 -15.17
C ASP A 49 20.26 11.84 -15.52
N ALA A 50 19.24 11.13 -15.02
CA ALA A 50 19.01 9.73 -15.36
C ALA A 50 18.49 9.60 -16.81
N ALA A 51 18.89 8.52 -17.49
CA ALA A 51 18.42 8.23 -18.83
C ALA A 51 16.90 7.98 -18.85
N HIS A 52 16.38 7.26 -17.85
CA HIS A 52 14.98 6.85 -17.79
C HIS A 52 14.46 6.85 -16.35
N ASN A 53 13.21 7.29 -16.17
CA ASN A 53 12.43 7.15 -14.94
C ASN A 53 11.13 6.42 -15.28
N CYS A 54 11.18 5.10 -15.21
CA CYS A 54 10.06 4.21 -15.50
C CYS A 54 9.23 4.03 -14.25
N TRP A 55 7.92 3.85 -14.40
CA TRP A 55 7.05 3.72 -13.24
C TRP A 55 5.84 2.84 -13.51
N ALA A 56 5.29 2.28 -12.44
CA ALA A 56 3.99 1.62 -12.43
C ALA A 56 3.32 1.84 -11.08
N TRP A 57 1.99 1.97 -11.09
CA TRP A 57 1.21 2.00 -9.87
C TRP A 57 -0.08 1.19 -9.99
N ARG A 58 -0.57 0.75 -8.84
CA ARG A 58 -1.88 0.17 -8.63
C ARG A 58 -2.53 0.89 -7.45
N ILE A 59 -3.73 1.43 -7.64
CA ILE A 59 -4.41 2.28 -6.65
C ILE A 59 -5.88 1.87 -6.56
N GLY A 60 -6.38 1.81 -5.32
CA GLY A 60 -7.74 1.42 -4.99
C GLY A 60 -7.81 0.02 -4.37
N THR A 61 -8.90 -0.25 -3.66
CA THR A 61 -9.12 -1.51 -2.96
C THR A 61 -10.27 -2.31 -3.56
N VAL A 62 -11.39 -1.67 -3.90
CA VAL A 62 -12.57 -2.29 -4.52
C VAL A 62 -12.46 -2.26 -6.05
N ARG A 63 -12.09 -1.12 -6.59
CA ARG A 63 -11.79 -0.93 -8.01
C ARG A 63 -10.33 -0.53 -8.12
N ILE A 64 -9.49 -1.48 -8.46
CA ILE A 64 -8.07 -1.23 -8.66
C ILE A 64 -7.89 -0.58 -10.02
N ARG A 65 -7.30 0.61 -10.03
CA ARG A 65 -6.80 1.29 -11.23
C ARG A 65 -5.33 1.00 -11.37
N GLU A 66 -4.88 0.80 -12.60
CA GLU A 66 -3.50 0.44 -12.92
C GLU A 66 -2.98 1.35 -14.03
N LYS A 67 -1.74 1.78 -13.89
CA LYS A 67 -1.08 2.57 -14.93
C LYS A 67 0.43 2.35 -14.87
N SER A 68 1.08 2.44 -16.03
CA SER A 68 2.53 2.29 -16.13
C SER A 68 3.10 3.11 -17.27
N SER A 69 4.40 3.34 -17.24
CA SER A 69 5.13 4.05 -18.28
C SER A 69 6.55 3.53 -18.39
N ASP A 70 7.01 3.34 -19.60
CA ASP A 70 8.37 2.94 -19.89
C ASP A 70 9.40 4.10 -19.74
N GLY A 71 8.96 5.34 -19.50
CA GLY A 71 9.84 6.47 -19.20
C GLY A 71 10.92 6.75 -20.29
N GLY A 72 10.61 6.44 -21.55
CA GLY A 72 11.51 6.57 -22.68
C GLY A 72 12.35 5.33 -23.01
N GLU A 73 12.24 4.24 -22.25
CA GLU A 73 12.73 2.92 -22.68
C GLU A 73 11.89 2.38 -23.86
N PRO A 74 12.35 1.36 -24.61
CA PRO A 74 11.55 0.72 -25.64
C PRO A 74 10.20 0.22 -25.09
N GLN A 75 9.15 0.33 -25.87
CA GLN A 75 7.79 0.01 -25.47
C GLN A 75 7.65 -1.37 -24.83
N GLY A 76 7.03 -1.44 -23.64
CA GLY A 76 6.74 -2.67 -22.91
C GLY A 76 7.95 -3.29 -22.21
N THR A 77 9.11 -2.63 -22.17
CA THR A 77 10.33 -3.21 -21.58
C THR A 77 10.59 -2.80 -20.14
N ALA A 78 9.83 -1.86 -19.60
CA ALA A 78 10.00 -1.37 -18.23
C ALA A 78 8.69 -1.29 -17.47
N GLY A 79 7.79 -0.39 -17.87
CA GLY A 79 6.54 -0.13 -17.15
C GLY A 79 5.65 -1.36 -17.02
N HIS A 80 5.49 -2.13 -18.08
CA HIS A 80 4.67 -3.35 -18.07
C HIS A 80 5.28 -4.46 -17.17
N PRO A 81 6.57 -4.82 -17.25
CA PRO A 81 7.21 -5.73 -16.31
C PRO A 81 7.07 -5.29 -14.85
N MET A 82 7.21 -4.00 -14.57
CA MET A 82 7.02 -3.45 -13.23
C MET A 82 5.57 -3.61 -12.73
N LEU A 83 4.60 -3.28 -13.58
CA LEU A 83 3.19 -3.48 -13.24
C LEU A 83 2.86 -4.94 -12.96
N HIS A 84 3.41 -5.85 -13.77
CA HIS A 84 3.24 -7.29 -13.56
C HIS A 84 3.78 -7.74 -12.19
N VAL A 85 4.91 -7.21 -11.72
CA VAL A 85 5.41 -7.51 -10.36
C VAL A 85 4.40 -7.07 -9.29
N LEU A 86 3.83 -5.87 -9.39
CA LEU A 86 2.83 -5.40 -8.43
C LEU A 86 1.58 -6.30 -8.45
N GLN A 87 1.15 -6.77 -9.62
CA GLN A 87 0.02 -7.69 -9.78
C GLN A 87 0.31 -9.04 -9.15
N MET A 88 1.45 -9.67 -9.47
CA MET A 88 1.85 -10.98 -8.94
C MET A 88 2.01 -10.99 -7.42
N LYS A 89 2.49 -9.90 -6.83
CA LYS A 89 2.58 -9.72 -5.37
C LYS A 89 1.25 -9.27 -4.74
N SER A 90 0.19 -9.07 -5.56
CA SER A 90 -1.13 -8.58 -5.14
C SER A 90 -1.05 -7.24 -4.40
N LEU A 91 -0.10 -6.39 -4.76
CA LEU A 91 0.04 -5.06 -4.17
C LEU A 91 -0.96 -4.09 -4.78
N THR A 92 -1.56 -3.25 -3.96
CA THR A 92 -2.32 -2.06 -4.37
C THR A 92 -1.96 -0.89 -3.46
N ASN A 93 -2.46 0.30 -3.77
CA ASN A 93 -2.08 1.52 -3.09
C ASN A 93 -0.54 1.67 -3.04
N THR A 94 0.11 1.35 -4.17
CA THR A 94 1.56 1.32 -4.29
C THR A 94 1.99 1.94 -5.62
N LEU A 95 2.91 2.92 -5.53
CA LEU A 95 3.69 3.43 -6.66
C LEU A 95 5.06 2.79 -6.63
N SER A 96 5.52 2.32 -7.78
CA SER A 96 6.90 1.91 -8.03
C SER A 96 7.54 2.81 -9.07
N VAL A 97 8.76 3.26 -8.81
CA VAL A 97 9.59 4.00 -9.77
C VAL A 97 10.93 3.30 -9.89
N VAL A 98 11.38 3.03 -11.11
CA VAL A 98 12.72 2.54 -11.36
C VAL A 98 13.46 3.54 -12.23
N THR A 99 14.47 4.15 -11.65
CA THR A 99 15.36 5.10 -12.32
C THR A 99 16.58 4.35 -12.86
N ARG A 100 16.94 4.59 -14.12
CA ARG A 100 18.11 3.99 -14.76
C ARG A 100 19.11 5.04 -15.22
N TYR A 101 20.36 4.83 -14.84
CA TYR A 101 21.52 5.49 -15.41
C TYR A 101 22.21 4.53 -16.38
N PHE A 102 22.34 4.92 -17.64
CA PHE A 102 22.89 4.07 -18.69
C PHE A 102 24.41 3.90 -18.55
N GLY A 103 24.89 2.67 -18.53
CA GLY A 103 26.32 2.33 -18.37
C GLY A 103 27.06 2.03 -19.65
N GLY A 104 26.54 2.44 -20.82
CA GLY A 104 27.21 2.24 -22.12
C GLY A 104 26.94 0.87 -22.76
N ILE A 105 26.40 -0.12 -22.04
CA ILE A 105 26.14 -1.46 -22.57
C ILE A 105 24.63 -1.68 -22.74
N LYS A 106 24.18 -1.99 -23.96
CA LYS A 106 22.79 -2.29 -24.24
C LYS A 106 22.39 -3.65 -23.67
N LEU A 107 21.24 -3.71 -22.97
CA LEU A 107 20.71 -4.95 -22.40
C LEU A 107 19.83 -5.74 -23.39
N GLY A 108 19.29 -5.09 -24.40
CA GLY A 108 18.23 -5.61 -25.27
C GLY A 108 16.87 -5.67 -24.56
N THR A 109 15.80 -5.86 -25.33
CA THR A 109 14.41 -5.81 -24.81
C THR A 109 14.16 -6.81 -23.68
N GLY A 110 14.52 -8.08 -23.88
CA GLY A 110 14.39 -9.11 -22.85
C GLY A 110 15.29 -8.89 -21.62
N GLY A 111 16.47 -8.25 -21.82
CA GLY A 111 17.37 -7.88 -20.72
C GLY A 111 16.79 -6.74 -19.89
N LEU A 112 16.21 -5.74 -20.53
CA LEU A 112 15.53 -4.64 -19.87
C LEU A 112 14.34 -5.14 -19.03
N ALA A 113 13.45 -5.94 -19.62
CA ALA A 113 12.29 -6.46 -18.91
C ALA A 113 12.68 -7.25 -17.65
N ARG A 114 13.70 -8.10 -17.75
CA ARG A 114 14.25 -8.82 -16.59
C ARG A 114 14.87 -7.89 -15.55
N ALA A 115 15.58 -6.85 -15.98
CA ALA A 115 16.23 -5.90 -15.06
C ALA A 115 15.19 -5.10 -14.29
N TYR A 116 14.20 -4.48 -14.97
CA TYR A 116 13.17 -3.68 -14.33
C TYR A 116 12.26 -4.52 -13.40
N GLY A 117 11.82 -5.69 -13.88
CA GLY A 117 11.01 -6.60 -13.06
C GLY A 117 11.78 -7.19 -11.89
N GLY A 118 13.04 -7.60 -12.13
CA GLY A 118 13.90 -8.23 -11.11
C GLY A 118 14.21 -7.30 -9.95
N ILE A 119 14.73 -6.10 -10.23
CA ILE A 119 15.06 -5.14 -9.16
C ILE A 119 13.81 -4.71 -8.38
N LEU A 120 12.66 -4.57 -9.05
CA LEU A 120 11.43 -4.23 -8.36
C LEU A 120 10.96 -5.37 -7.45
N ALA A 121 11.04 -6.62 -7.90
CA ALA A 121 10.69 -7.78 -7.08
C ALA A 121 11.55 -7.86 -5.83
N GLU A 122 12.86 -7.65 -5.96
CA GLU A 122 13.79 -7.61 -4.82
C GLU A 122 13.49 -6.44 -3.87
N ALA A 123 13.16 -5.25 -4.41
CA ALA A 123 12.78 -4.09 -3.60
C ALA A 123 11.48 -4.34 -2.81
N VAL A 124 10.51 -5.05 -3.40
CA VAL A 124 9.26 -5.44 -2.70
C VAL A 124 9.55 -6.40 -1.55
N GLU A 125 10.46 -7.36 -1.74
CA GLU A 125 10.86 -8.30 -0.68
C GLU A 125 11.57 -7.57 0.48
N GLU A 126 12.43 -6.62 0.17
CA GLU A 126 13.15 -5.82 1.16
C GLU A 126 12.22 -4.84 1.92
N ALA A 127 11.28 -4.20 1.21
CA ALA A 127 10.28 -3.32 1.82
C ALA A 127 9.36 -4.05 2.81
N GLY A 128 9.14 -5.34 2.58
CA GLY A 128 8.12 -6.11 3.26
C GLY A 128 6.71 -5.71 2.82
N VAL A 129 5.82 -6.68 2.82
CA VAL A 129 4.42 -6.48 2.43
C VAL A 129 3.54 -6.64 3.65
N LEU A 130 2.67 -5.66 3.89
CA LEU A 130 1.66 -5.70 4.93
C LEU A 130 0.26 -5.91 4.34
N CYS A 131 -0.56 -6.65 5.08
CA CYS A 131 -1.99 -6.71 4.83
C CYS A 131 -2.68 -5.65 5.68
N PHE A 132 -3.30 -4.69 5.03
CA PHE A 132 -4.10 -3.64 5.66
C PHE A 132 -5.54 -4.13 5.74
N THR A 133 -6.02 -4.27 6.96
CA THR A 133 -7.43 -4.64 7.21
C THR A 133 -8.16 -3.37 7.63
N PRO A 134 -9.13 -2.89 6.83
CA PRO A 134 -9.90 -1.71 7.20
C PRO A 134 -10.78 -2.02 8.41
N HIS A 135 -10.86 -1.06 9.32
CA HIS A 135 -11.74 -1.12 10.48
C HIS A 135 -12.68 0.09 10.49
N VAL A 136 -13.82 -0.06 11.11
CA VAL A 136 -14.78 1.02 11.39
C VAL A 136 -14.64 1.43 12.83
N ARG A 137 -14.60 2.73 13.08
CA ARG A 137 -14.63 3.29 14.43
C ARG A 137 -16.07 3.34 14.92
N LEU A 138 -16.29 2.83 16.12
CA LEU A 138 -17.55 2.92 16.87
C LEU A 138 -17.32 3.77 18.12
N GLU A 139 -18.26 4.64 18.42
CA GLU A 139 -18.31 5.43 19.64
C GLU A 139 -19.59 5.05 20.38
N LEU A 140 -19.43 4.57 21.60
CA LEU A 140 -20.50 4.04 22.42
C LEU A 140 -20.56 4.83 23.72
N THR A 141 -21.75 5.11 24.21
CA THR A 141 -21.98 5.64 25.55
C THR A 141 -22.86 4.66 26.29
N ILE A 142 -22.37 4.12 27.40
CA ILE A 142 -23.08 3.10 28.18
C ILE A 142 -23.10 3.48 29.67
N PRO A 143 -24.18 3.14 30.39
CA PRO A 143 -24.21 3.31 31.84
C PRO A 143 -23.19 2.36 32.53
N TYR A 144 -22.69 2.74 33.69
CA TYR A 144 -21.75 1.91 34.46
C TYR A 144 -22.26 0.48 34.73
N THR A 145 -23.57 0.31 34.88
CA THR A 145 -24.21 -1.00 35.09
C THR A 145 -24.00 -1.95 33.90
N ALA A 146 -23.87 -1.41 32.68
CA ALA A 146 -23.69 -2.19 31.46
C ALA A 146 -22.19 -2.49 31.15
N ALA A 147 -21.26 -1.89 31.89
CA ALA A 147 -19.83 -2.06 31.62
C ALA A 147 -19.38 -3.52 31.70
N GLY A 148 -19.87 -4.28 32.68
CA GLY A 148 -19.56 -5.70 32.83
C GLY A 148 -20.08 -6.55 31.65
N THR A 149 -21.31 -6.25 31.20
CA THR A 149 -21.93 -6.92 30.04
C THR A 149 -21.15 -6.61 28.76
N PHE A 150 -20.75 -5.36 28.56
CA PHE A 150 -19.89 -4.96 27.45
C PHE A 150 -18.56 -5.72 27.46
N GLU A 151 -17.84 -5.78 28.58
CA GLU A 151 -16.59 -6.51 28.71
C GLU A 151 -16.76 -8.02 28.44
N HIS A 152 -17.89 -8.59 28.80
CA HIS A 152 -18.21 -9.97 28.47
C HIS A 152 -18.49 -10.14 26.97
N TYR A 153 -19.26 -9.23 26.37
CA TYR A 153 -19.64 -9.28 24.97
C TYR A 153 -18.41 -9.19 24.03
N ILE A 154 -17.46 -8.30 24.31
CA ILE A 154 -16.30 -8.11 23.43
C ILE A 154 -15.33 -9.31 23.42
N LYS A 155 -15.41 -10.17 24.46
CA LYS A 155 -14.59 -11.40 24.49
C LYS A 155 -14.99 -12.32 23.33
N GLY A 156 -14.02 -12.63 22.48
CA GLY A 156 -14.25 -13.49 21.31
C GLY A 156 -14.88 -12.80 20.10
N THR A 157 -15.02 -11.46 20.12
CA THR A 157 -15.39 -10.65 18.95
C THR A 157 -14.15 -9.98 18.32
N ASP A 158 -14.35 -9.33 17.17
CA ASP A 158 -13.32 -8.52 16.50
C ASP A 158 -13.20 -7.09 17.06
N ILE A 159 -13.98 -6.75 18.08
CA ILE A 159 -13.96 -5.43 18.71
C ILE A 159 -12.61 -5.20 19.41
N ARG A 160 -11.95 -4.09 19.05
CA ARG A 160 -10.74 -3.60 19.70
C ARG A 160 -11.02 -2.27 20.36
N VAL A 161 -11.02 -2.22 21.69
CA VAL A 161 -11.19 -0.97 22.43
C VAL A 161 -9.94 -0.13 22.29
N LEU A 162 -10.10 1.13 21.88
CA LEU A 162 -9.03 2.10 21.76
C LEU A 162 -8.92 2.98 22.99
N ASP A 163 -10.06 3.43 23.52
CA ASP A 163 -10.12 4.38 24.63
C ASP A 163 -11.40 4.22 25.46
N ARG A 164 -11.32 4.64 26.73
CA ARG A 164 -12.45 4.72 27.67
C ARG A 164 -12.37 6.01 28.46
N ILE A 165 -13.45 6.76 28.46
CA ILE A 165 -13.61 7.98 29.26
C ILE A 165 -14.71 7.72 30.28
N PHE A 166 -14.38 7.87 31.55
CA PHE A 166 -15.27 7.69 32.70
C PHE A 166 -15.80 9.05 33.14
N ALA A 167 -17.07 9.33 32.87
CA ALA A 167 -17.76 10.57 33.23
C ALA A 167 -19.08 10.23 33.95
N GLU A 168 -20.21 10.89 33.65
CA GLU A 168 -21.54 10.47 34.14
C GLU A 168 -21.93 9.09 33.57
N GLU A 169 -21.46 8.80 32.38
CA GLU A 169 -21.55 7.50 31.69
C GLU A 169 -20.16 7.10 31.17
N VAL A 170 -20.00 5.86 30.79
CA VAL A 170 -18.75 5.36 30.20
C VAL A 170 -18.79 5.55 28.70
N GLN A 171 -17.93 6.41 28.17
CA GLN A 171 -17.73 6.59 26.74
C GLN A 171 -16.60 5.67 26.26
N ILE A 172 -16.89 4.87 25.23
CA ILE A 172 -15.96 3.88 24.70
C ILE A 172 -15.75 4.13 23.22
N THR A 173 -14.49 4.28 22.84
CA THR A 173 -14.09 4.27 21.43
C THR A 173 -13.51 2.90 21.10
N CYS A 174 -14.05 2.25 20.07
CA CYS A 174 -13.53 0.96 19.61
C CYS A 174 -13.50 0.83 18.09
N LEU A 175 -12.80 -0.18 17.61
CA LEU A 175 -12.75 -0.57 16.20
C LEU A 175 -13.40 -1.93 16.02
N CYS A 176 -14.06 -2.14 14.89
CA CYS A 176 -14.51 -3.46 14.45
C CYS A 176 -14.35 -3.60 12.93
N LEU A 177 -14.48 -4.82 12.43
CA LEU A 177 -14.53 -5.07 10.99
C LEU A 177 -15.80 -4.48 10.37
N PRO A 178 -15.74 -3.92 9.16
CA PRO A 178 -16.88 -3.28 8.51
C PRO A 178 -18.11 -4.19 8.37
N GLU A 179 -17.88 -5.48 8.09
CA GLU A 179 -18.93 -6.47 7.96
C GLU A 179 -19.67 -6.77 9.27
N ASN A 180 -19.02 -6.57 10.41
CA ASN A 180 -19.58 -6.84 11.74
C ASN A 180 -20.22 -5.61 12.40
N LYS A 181 -20.08 -4.41 11.80
CA LYS A 181 -20.56 -3.15 12.36
C LYS A 181 -22.04 -3.22 12.80
N ALA A 182 -22.91 -3.55 11.85
CA ALA A 182 -24.35 -3.60 12.11
C ALA A 182 -24.72 -4.62 13.21
N ARG A 183 -24.05 -5.77 13.25
CA ARG A 183 -24.23 -6.79 14.28
C ARG A 183 -23.85 -6.25 15.66
N HIS A 184 -22.72 -5.57 15.76
CA HIS A 184 -22.24 -5.02 17.03
C HIS A 184 -23.14 -3.87 17.51
N GLU A 185 -23.58 -2.98 16.60
CA GLU A 185 -24.53 -1.91 16.94
C GLU A 185 -25.83 -2.47 17.52
N ILE A 186 -26.41 -3.48 16.88
CA ILE A 186 -27.65 -4.13 17.38
C ILE A 186 -27.41 -4.77 18.75
N CYS A 187 -26.39 -5.59 18.91
CA CYS A 187 -26.12 -6.27 20.16
C CYS A 187 -25.83 -5.30 21.33
N LEU A 188 -25.17 -4.17 21.05
CA LEU A 188 -24.82 -3.18 22.07
C LEU A 188 -25.95 -2.20 22.41
N LEU A 189 -26.99 -2.06 21.55
CA LEU A 189 -28.17 -1.27 21.82
C LEU A 189 -29.20 -2.00 22.69
N TYR A 190 -29.16 -3.32 22.74
CA TYR A 190 -30.11 -4.17 23.48
C TYR A 190 -29.51 -4.81 24.73
N THR A 191 -28.31 -4.39 25.16
CA THR A 191 -27.65 -4.81 26.41
C THR A 191 -27.72 -3.72 27.46
#